data_05bfb125c6f0b61df2b8779ec806c66a
#
_entry.id   05bfb125c6f0b61df2b8779ec806c66a
#
_cell.length_a   1.000
_cell.length_b   1.000
_cell.length_c   1.000
_cell.angle_alpha   90.00
_cell.angle_beta   90.00
_cell.angle_gamma   90.00
#
_symmetry.space_group_name_H-M   'P 1'
#
loop_
_entity.id
_entity.type
_entity.pdbx_description
1 polymer ?
#
loop_
_entity_poly.entity_id
_entity_poly.type
_entity_poly.pdbx_seq_one_letter_code
_entity_poly.pdbx_strand_id
1 'polypeptide(L)'
;MHRFRCFARVASLLVLASPAFAQAPAPAAPPKAATCVACHGPDGNSTTGAYPILAGQTFRYIYLQLQDFQAKRRSDPLMSPQVEGMTKDEMIALAEYFSKQKPTQTGFKPDPARAAKGEKIATATLCTMCHLGGFAGQNEIPRVAGQQYDYIVKQLKAFKAKTRTNDGGSMTSVASTMSDDDILDVANYVAGIY
;
A
#
# COMPACT_ATOMS: atom_id res chain seq x y z
N MET A 1 68.95 -12.21 -40.65
CA MET A 1 68.11 -10.99 -40.57
C MET A 1 66.64 -11.41 -40.66
N HIS A 2 65.97 -11.65 -39.54
CA HIS A 2 64.57 -12.04 -39.50
C HIS A 2 63.75 -10.84 -39.01
N ARG A 3 62.86 -10.34 -39.86
CA ARG A 3 61.94 -9.24 -39.54
C ARG A 3 60.64 -9.82 -38.97
N PHE A 4 60.42 -9.65 -37.66
CA PHE A 4 59.16 -9.91 -37.04
C PHE A 4 58.13 -8.79 -37.38
N ARG A 5 57.06 -9.16 -38.04
CA ARG A 5 55.87 -8.28 -38.27
C ARG A 5 54.89 -8.48 -37.10
N CYS A 6 54.77 -7.45 -36.24
CA CYS A 6 53.72 -7.37 -35.26
C CYS A 6 52.40 -7.02 -35.95
N PHE A 7 51.44 -7.93 -35.90
CA PHE A 7 50.04 -7.63 -36.27
C PHE A 7 49.29 -7.12 -35.02
N ALA A 8 48.98 -5.84 -34.99
CA ALA A 8 48.08 -5.28 -33.99
C ALA A 8 46.63 -5.69 -34.32
N ARG A 9 46.02 -6.48 -33.44
CA ARG A 9 44.59 -6.80 -33.49
C ARG A 9 43.82 -5.65 -32.83
N VAL A 10 43.08 -4.88 -33.60
CA VAL A 10 42.11 -3.91 -33.11
C VAL A 10 40.84 -4.68 -32.73
N ALA A 11 40.59 -4.79 -31.44
CA ALA A 11 39.33 -5.35 -30.91
C ALA A 11 38.29 -4.25 -30.92
N SER A 12 37.33 -4.31 -31.84
CA SER A 12 36.16 -3.42 -31.83
C SER A 12 35.19 -3.87 -30.74
N LEU A 13 35.06 -3.07 -29.69
CA LEU A 13 34.00 -3.24 -28.67
C LEU A 13 32.66 -2.77 -29.28
N LEU A 14 31.80 -3.71 -29.59
CA LEU A 14 30.37 -3.40 -29.84
C LEU A 14 29.70 -3.06 -28.54
N VAL A 15 29.39 -1.79 -28.32
CA VAL A 15 28.52 -1.33 -27.20
C VAL A 15 27.07 -1.61 -27.59
N LEU A 16 26.50 -2.65 -27.03
CA LEU A 16 25.07 -2.95 -27.15
C LEU A 16 24.29 -1.94 -26.28
N ALA A 17 23.72 -0.93 -26.92
CA ALA A 17 22.79 -0.02 -26.24
C ALA A 17 21.49 -0.78 -25.94
N SER A 18 21.23 -1.07 -24.67
CA SER A 18 19.94 -1.61 -24.21
C SER A 18 18.85 -0.56 -24.42
N PRO A 19 17.70 -0.90 -25.02
CA PRO A 19 16.58 0.03 -25.11
C PRO A 19 16.08 0.35 -23.70
N ALA A 20 16.12 1.62 -23.33
CA ALA A 20 15.46 2.11 -22.11
C ALA A 20 13.93 2.00 -22.36
N PHE A 21 13.28 1.06 -21.70
CA PHE A 21 11.82 1.03 -21.68
C PHE A 21 11.34 2.29 -20.94
N ALA A 22 10.87 3.27 -21.68
CA ALA A 22 10.19 4.43 -21.09
C ALA A 22 8.92 3.91 -20.38
N GLN A 23 8.86 4.09 -19.06
CA GLN A 23 7.64 3.80 -18.31
C GLN A 23 6.54 4.73 -18.82
N ALA A 24 5.36 4.15 -19.10
CA ALA A 24 4.19 4.96 -19.46
C ALA A 24 3.93 6.04 -18.38
N PRO A 25 3.60 7.27 -18.78
CA PRO A 25 3.30 8.32 -17.82
C PRO A 25 2.16 7.89 -16.89
N ALA A 26 2.25 8.28 -15.62
CA ALA A 26 1.17 8.03 -14.67
C ALA A 26 -0.15 8.63 -15.21
N PRO A 27 -1.31 7.98 -14.98
CA PRO A 27 -2.58 8.49 -15.45
C PRO A 27 -2.84 9.88 -14.87
N ALA A 28 -3.46 10.75 -15.67
CA ALA A 28 -3.88 12.07 -15.20
C ALA A 28 -4.88 11.90 -14.03
N ALA A 29 -4.76 12.77 -13.03
CA ALA A 29 -5.67 12.74 -11.89
C ALA A 29 -7.11 13.01 -12.33
N PRO A 30 -8.08 12.14 -11.98
CA PRO A 30 -9.49 12.42 -12.27
C PRO A 30 -9.97 13.64 -11.47
N PRO A 31 -10.96 14.40 -11.94
CA PRO A 31 -11.41 15.63 -11.27
C PRO A 31 -11.76 15.42 -9.78
N LYS A 32 -12.36 14.31 -9.45
CA LYS A 32 -12.74 13.96 -8.06
C LYS A 32 -11.52 13.75 -7.14
N ALA A 33 -10.34 13.43 -7.68
CA ALA A 33 -9.12 13.24 -6.88
C ALA A 33 -8.72 14.50 -6.09
N ALA A 34 -9.04 15.70 -6.58
CA ALA A 34 -8.75 16.95 -5.88
C ALA A 34 -9.34 16.98 -4.46
N THR A 35 -10.54 16.44 -4.26
CA THR A 35 -11.15 16.32 -2.92
C THR A 35 -10.40 15.32 -2.03
N CYS A 36 -9.96 14.21 -2.62
CA CYS A 36 -9.27 13.14 -1.88
C CYS A 36 -7.88 13.59 -1.37
N VAL A 37 -7.13 14.30 -2.21
CA VAL A 37 -5.76 14.73 -1.87
C VAL A 37 -5.71 15.73 -0.72
N ALA A 38 -6.78 16.42 -0.40
CA ALA A 38 -6.85 17.32 0.75
C ALA A 38 -6.54 16.63 2.08
N CYS A 39 -6.91 15.36 2.21
CA CYS A 39 -6.64 14.53 3.39
C CYS A 39 -5.57 13.47 3.13
N HIS A 40 -5.64 12.82 1.97
CA HIS A 40 -4.74 11.71 1.63
C HIS A 40 -3.39 12.16 1.03
N GLY A 41 -3.17 13.46 0.89
CA GLY A 41 -1.94 14.02 0.34
C GLY A 41 -1.84 13.93 -1.19
N PRO A 42 -0.86 14.62 -1.79
CA PRO A 42 -0.59 14.54 -3.21
C PRO A 42 -0.39 13.07 -3.63
N ASP A 43 -1.01 12.69 -4.75
CA ASP A 43 -0.94 11.33 -5.30
C ASP A 43 -1.38 10.22 -4.32
N GLY A 44 -2.08 10.58 -3.24
CA GLY A 44 -2.49 9.64 -2.21
C GLY A 44 -1.38 9.29 -1.20
N ASN A 45 -0.35 10.10 -1.09
CA ASN A 45 0.74 9.95 -0.13
C ASN A 45 0.50 10.84 1.11
N SER A 46 -0.35 10.36 2.02
CA SER A 46 -0.62 11.05 3.28
C SER A 46 0.64 11.19 4.14
N THR A 47 0.80 12.37 4.73
CA THR A 47 1.89 12.69 5.68
C THR A 47 1.45 12.64 7.14
N THR A 48 0.20 12.28 7.42
CA THR A 48 -0.35 12.22 8.77
C THR A 48 -0.90 10.84 9.10
N GLY A 49 -0.74 10.39 10.36
CA GLY A 49 -1.24 9.10 10.83
C GLY A 49 -2.76 8.94 10.77
N ALA A 50 -3.50 10.06 10.72
CA ALA A 50 -4.97 10.05 10.69
C ALA A 50 -5.54 9.53 9.36
N TYR A 51 -4.84 9.76 8.24
CA TYR A 51 -5.31 9.44 6.90
C TYR A 51 -4.44 8.38 6.25
N PRO A 52 -5.02 7.29 5.69
CA PRO A 52 -4.23 6.25 5.06
C PRO A 52 -3.58 6.70 3.75
N ILE A 53 -2.44 6.09 3.44
CA ILE A 53 -1.81 6.16 2.12
C ILE A 53 -2.68 5.37 1.14
N LEU A 54 -3.03 6.00 0.02
CA LEU A 54 -3.77 5.41 -1.09
C LEU A 54 -2.83 5.04 -2.24
N ALA A 55 -1.67 5.69 -2.34
CA ALA A 55 -0.68 5.43 -3.37
C ALA A 55 -0.24 3.96 -3.37
N GLY A 56 -0.26 3.33 -4.55
CA GLY A 56 0.13 1.94 -4.73
C GLY A 56 -0.76 0.92 -4.03
N GLN A 57 -1.94 1.32 -3.56
CA GLN A 57 -2.93 0.39 -3.04
C GLN A 57 -3.56 -0.38 -4.20
N THR A 58 -4.02 -1.62 -3.97
CA THR A 58 -4.62 -2.40 -5.05
C THR A 58 -5.89 -1.72 -5.57
N PHE A 59 -6.07 -1.73 -6.89
CA PHE A 59 -7.26 -1.16 -7.55
C PHE A 59 -8.55 -1.71 -6.94
N ARG A 60 -8.64 -3.04 -6.83
CA ARG A 60 -9.85 -3.70 -6.36
C ARG A 60 -10.17 -3.34 -4.91
N TYR A 61 -9.16 -3.25 -4.04
CA TYR A 61 -9.37 -2.84 -2.67
C TYR A 61 -9.90 -1.40 -2.57
N ILE A 62 -9.28 -0.43 -3.28
CA ILE A 62 -9.77 0.96 -3.26
C ILE A 62 -11.22 1.01 -3.72
N TYR A 63 -11.52 0.39 -4.86
CA TYR A 63 -12.88 0.38 -5.42
C TYR A 63 -13.90 -0.21 -4.44
N LEU A 64 -13.61 -1.37 -3.84
CA LEU A 64 -14.49 -1.99 -2.86
C LEU A 64 -14.67 -1.13 -1.60
N GLN A 65 -13.60 -0.48 -1.11
CA GLN A 65 -13.72 0.38 0.07
C GLN A 65 -14.61 1.61 -0.21
N LEU A 66 -14.51 2.23 -1.38
CA LEU A 66 -15.42 3.32 -1.77
C LEU A 66 -16.88 2.86 -1.80
N GLN A 67 -17.14 1.68 -2.39
CA GLN A 67 -18.47 1.07 -2.39
C GLN A 67 -18.96 0.75 -0.98
N ASP A 68 -18.09 0.22 -0.11
CA ASP A 68 -18.46 -0.15 1.25
C ASP A 68 -18.81 1.06 2.11
N PHE A 69 -18.09 2.16 1.97
CA PHE A 69 -18.44 3.42 2.62
C PHE A 69 -19.78 3.96 2.10
N GLN A 70 -20.00 3.98 0.80
CA GLN A 70 -21.26 4.45 0.21
C GLN A 70 -22.44 3.59 0.63
N ALA A 71 -22.28 2.28 0.65
CA ALA A 71 -23.32 1.32 1.07
C ALA A 71 -23.42 1.16 2.60
N LYS A 72 -22.66 1.94 3.38
CA LYS A 72 -22.60 1.88 4.85
C LYS A 72 -22.20 0.52 5.44
N ARG A 73 -21.56 -0.34 4.64
CA ARG A 73 -20.93 -1.59 5.13
C ARG A 73 -19.61 -1.32 5.86
N ARG A 74 -19.00 -0.17 5.58
CA ARG A 74 -17.90 0.41 6.33
C ARG A 74 -18.29 1.84 6.72
N SER A 75 -18.02 2.24 7.97
CA SER A 75 -18.33 3.58 8.44
C SER A 75 -17.09 4.27 8.99
N ASP A 76 -16.95 5.55 8.68
CA ASP A 76 -15.97 6.47 9.26
C ASP A 76 -16.54 7.88 9.16
N PRO A 77 -16.51 8.68 10.24
CA PRO A 77 -17.17 10.00 10.27
C PRO A 77 -16.58 10.99 9.28
N LEU A 78 -15.30 10.81 8.88
CA LEU A 78 -14.63 11.70 7.91
C LEU A 78 -14.78 11.18 6.49
N MET A 79 -14.67 9.85 6.29
CA MET A 79 -14.63 9.28 4.94
C MET A 79 -16.02 9.02 4.36
N SER A 80 -17.01 8.62 5.19
CA SER A 80 -18.34 8.28 4.68
C SER A 80 -19.03 9.42 3.92
N PRO A 81 -18.95 10.69 4.38
CA PRO A 81 -19.51 11.80 3.61
C PRO A 81 -18.84 12.05 2.27
N GLN A 82 -17.56 11.67 2.11
CA GLN A 82 -16.79 11.93 0.88
C GLN A 82 -17.23 11.09 -0.32
N VAL A 83 -17.88 9.96 -0.05
CA VAL A 83 -18.33 9.01 -1.08
C VAL A 83 -19.82 9.13 -1.39
N GLU A 84 -20.54 9.97 -0.65
CA GLU A 84 -21.96 10.17 -0.86
C GLU A 84 -22.24 10.73 -2.27
N GLY A 85 -23.16 10.08 -2.99
CA GLY A 85 -23.48 10.45 -4.37
C GLY A 85 -22.39 10.16 -5.41
N MET A 86 -21.26 9.53 -5.04
CA MET A 86 -20.21 9.16 -5.98
C MET A 86 -20.70 8.09 -6.95
N THR A 87 -20.49 8.31 -8.25
CA THR A 87 -20.86 7.35 -9.29
C THR A 87 -19.88 6.17 -9.34
N LYS A 88 -20.31 5.06 -9.93
CA LYS A 88 -19.45 3.90 -10.16
C LYS A 88 -18.20 4.25 -10.97
N ASP A 89 -18.36 5.07 -12.01
CA ASP A 89 -17.26 5.46 -12.89
C ASP A 89 -16.23 6.35 -12.17
N GLU A 90 -16.69 7.26 -11.30
CA GLU A 90 -15.79 8.03 -10.43
C GLU A 90 -15.00 7.14 -9.47
N MET A 91 -15.65 6.13 -8.87
CA MET A 91 -14.95 5.17 -7.99
C MET A 91 -13.89 4.36 -8.76
N ILE A 92 -14.21 3.93 -9.98
CA ILE A 92 -13.28 3.21 -10.86
C ILE A 92 -12.10 4.12 -11.21
N ALA A 93 -12.35 5.35 -11.65
CA ALA A 93 -11.31 6.30 -12.03
C ALA A 93 -10.37 6.63 -10.85
N LEU A 94 -10.91 6.82 -9.64
CA LEU A 94 -10.12 7.04 -8.43
C LEU A 94 -9.29 5.81 -8.06
N ALA A 95 -9.87 4.62 -8.11
CA ALA A 95 -9.17 3.38 -7.82
C ALA A 95 -8.03 3.14 -8.81
N GLU A 96 -8.27 3.40 -10.10
CA GLU A 96 -7.25 3.31 -11.14
C GLU A 96 -6.12 4.32 -10.93
N TYR A 97 -6.45 5.57 -10.62
CA TYR A 97 -5.48 6.62 -10.38
C TYR A 97 -4.57 6.28 -9.19
N PHE A 98 -5.13 6.07 -8.01
CA PHE A 98 -4.34 5.86 -6.80
C PHE A 98 -3.57 4.53 -6.81
N SER A 99 -4.09 3.48 -7.46
CA SER A 99 -3.37 2.21 -7.55
C SER A 99 -2.09 2.29 -8.38
N LYS A 100 -2.01 3.24 -9.30
CA LYS A 100 -0.83 3.47 -10.16
C LYS A 100 0.16 4.48 -9.58
N GLN A 101 -0.18 5.16 -8.47
CA GLN A 101 0.73 6.08 -7.82
C GLN A 101 1.83 5.34 -7.06
N LYS A 102 3.01 5.92 -7.01
CA LYS A 102 4.13 5.36 -6.25
C LYS A 102 4.00 5.74 -4.78
N PRO A 103 3.93 4.77 -3.86
CA PRO A 103 3.95 5.07 -2.44
C PRO A 103 5.30 5.65 -2.02
N THR A 104 5.27 6.66 -1.16
CA THR A 104 6.44 7.26 -0.54
C THR A 104 6.56 6.82 0.91
N GLN A 105 7.77 6.91 1.44
CA GLN A 105 8.01 6.61 2.85
C GLN A 105 7.31 7.66 3.74
N THR A 106 6.65 7.18 4.79
CA THR A 106 5.96 8.05 5.76
C THR A 106 6.92 8.81 6.67
N GLY A 107 8.20 8.44 6.69
CA GLY A 107 9.16 8.89 7.68
C GLY A 107 9.00 8.21 9.05
N PHE A 108 8.08 7.25 9.18
CA PHE A 108 7.93 6.46 10.40
C PHE A 108 9.22 5.71 10.72
N LYS A 109 9.66 5.81 11.95
CA LYS A 109 10.84 5.10 12.46
C LYS A 109 10.35 4.02 13.44
N PRO A 110 10.36 2.75 13.02
CA PRO A 110 9.91 1.67 13.90
C PRO A 110 10.84 1.53 15.12
N ASP A 111 10.24 1.26 16.28
CA ASP A 111 10.98 0.79 17.43
C ASP A 111 11.49 -0.63 17.12
N PRO A 112 12.81 -0.89 17.21
CA PRO A 112 13.37 -2.17 16.80
C PRO A 112 12.88 -3.36 17.62
N ALA A 113 12.61 -3.17 18.92
CA ALA A 113 12.13 -4.24 19.79
C ALA A 113 10.68 -4.60 19.48
N ARG A 114 9.81 -3.59 19.24
CA ARG A 114 8.44 -3.79 18.79
C ARG A 114 8.37 -4.38 17.39
N ALA A 115 9.19 -3.90 16.47
CA ALA A 115 9.25 -4.43 15.10
C ALA A 115 9.62 -5.92 15.09
N ALA A 116 10.62 -6.34 15.87
CA ALA A 116 11.02 -7.75 15.99
C ALA A 116 9.92 -8.64 16.60
N LYS A 117 9.13 -8.13 17.56
CA LYS A 117 7.97 -8.84 18.08
C LYS A 117 6.85 -8.91 17.03
N GLY A 118 6.54 -7.78 16.39
CA GLY A 118 5.52 -7.68 15.37
C GLY A 118 5.77 -8.61 14.19
N GLU A 119 7.02 -8.77 13.76
CA GLU A 119 7.42 -9.73 12.72
C GLU A 119 7.10 -11.18 13.14
N LYS A 120 7.44 -11.55 14.38
CA LYS A 120 7.13 -12.91 14.90
C LYS A 120 5.63 -13.16 14.95
N ILE A 121 4.86 -12.17 15.43
CA ILE A 121 3.39 -12.26 15.48
C ILE A 121 2.83 -12.38 14.08
N ALA A 122 3.25 -11.52 13.15
CA ALA A 122 2.78 -11.53 11.77
C ALA A 122 3.10 -12.85 11.04
N THR A 123 4.23 -13.48 11.38
CA THR A 123 4.59 -14.81 10.88
C THR A 123 3.70 -15.89 11.48
N ALA A 124 3.51 -15.87 12.79
CA ALA A 124 2.70 -16.87 13.51
C ALA A 124 1.21 -16.81 13.12
N THR A 125 0.69 -15.61 12.84
CA THR A 125 -0.69 -15.39 12.38
C THR A 125 -0.85 -15.44 10.87
N LEU A 126 0.22 -15.79 10.15
CA LEU A 126 0.22 -16.02 8.69
C LEU A 126 -0.26 -14.82 7.86
N CYS A 127 0.04 -13.59 8.30
CA CYS A 127 -0.41 -12.36 7.61
C CYS A 127 -0.02 -12.34 6.13
N THR A 128 1.18 -12.82 5.78
CA THR A 128 1.69 -12.85 4.41
C THR A 128 1.02 -13.88 3.51
N MET A 129 0.24 -14.82 4.04
CA MET A 129 -0.54 -15.73 3.20
C MET A 129 -1.62 -14.99 2.40
N CYS A 130 -2.23 -13.96 3.00
CA CYS A 130 -3.23 -13.13 2.31
C CYS A 130 -2.60 -11.84 1.77
N HIS A 131 -1.82 -11.11 2.61
CA HIS A 131 -1.22 -9.85 2.22
C HIS A 131 0.02 -9.98 1.33
N LEU A 132 0.44 -11.21 0.97
CA LEU A 132 1.62 -11.59 0.20
C LEU A 132 2.97 -11.20 0.86
N GLY A 133 4.05 -11.67 0.25
CA GLY A 133 5.40 -11.29 0.66
C GLY A 133 5.61 -9.78 0.57
N GLY A 134 6.29 -9.22 1.58
CA GLY A 134 6.45 -7.77 1.67
C GLY A 134 5.16 -6.99 1.93
N PHE A 135 4.07 -7.66 2.27
CA PHE A 135 2.76 -7.03 2.54
C PHE A 135 2.22 -6.19 1.38
N ALA A 136 2.52 -6.63 0.14
CA ALA A 136 2.18 -5.91 -1.09
C ALA A 136 0.68 -5.94 -1.41
N GLY A 137 -0.06 -6.92 -0.89
CA GLY A 137 -1.47 -7.13 -1.21
C GLY A 137 -1.72 -7.66 -2.61
N GLN A 138 -2.95 -8.07 -2.88
CA GLN A 138 -3.42 -8.47 -4.21
C GLN A 138 -4.94 -8.39 -4.29
N ASN A 139 -5.47 -8.02 -5.42
CA ASN A 139 -6.92 -7.94 -5.65
C ASN A 139 -7.64 -7.13 -4.54
N GLU A 140 -8.56 -7.76 -3.81
CA GLU A 140 -9.28 -7.20 -2.65
C GLU A 140 -8.45 -7.20 -1.36
N ILE A 141 -7.36 -7.92 -1.29
CA ILE A 141 -6.47 -7.93 -0.13
C ILE A 141 -5.53 -6.70 -0.21
N PRO A 142 -5.55 -5.82 0.78
CA PRO A 142 -4.82 -4.56 0.68
C PRO A 142 -3.30 -4.72 0.80
N ARG A 143 -2.57 -3.84 0.10
CA ARG A 143 -1.21 -3.49 0.46
C ARG A 143 -1.25 -2.79 1.82
N VAL A 144 -0.47 -3.27 2.78
CA VAL A 144 -0.35 -2.65 4.12
C VAL A 144 1.08 -2.27 4.48
N ALA A 145 2.08 -2.70 3.69
CA ALA A 145 3.46 -2.28 3.85
C ALA A 145 3.60 -0.75 3.85
N GLY A 146 4.33 -0.19 4.79
CA GLY A 146 4.57 1.25 4.89
C GLY A 146 3.32 2.11 5.05
N GLN A 147 2.19 1.53 5.46
CA GLN A 147 0.99 2.29 5.77
C GLN A 147 1.18 3.06 7.07
N GLN A 148 0.44 4.13 7.28
CA GLN A 148 0.48 4.94 8.50
C GLN A 148 0.26 4.08 9.75
N TYR A 149 1.17 4.16 10.70
CA TYR A 149 1.14 3.38 11.95
C TYR A 149 -0.21 3.51 12.69
N ASP A 150 -0.64 4.75 12.95
CA ASP A 150 -1.89 5.02 13.66
C ASP A 150 -3.12 4.47 12.93
N TYR A 151 -3.08 4.53 11.60
CA TYR A 151 -4.16 3.97 10.78
C TYR A 151 -4.20 2.43 10.88
N ILE A 152 -3.04 1.75 10.85
CA ILE A 152 -2.99 0.29 11.03
C ILE A 152 -3.57 -0.08 12.40
N VAL A 153 -3.11 0.59 13.47
CA VAL A 153 -3.61 0.37 14.84
C VAL A 153 -5.13 0.56 14.91
N LYS A 154 -5.64 1.67 14.37
CA LYS A 154 -7.08 1.97 14.31
C LYS A 154 -7.86 0.85 13.63
N GLN A 155 -7.37 0.37 12.48
CA GLN A 155 -8.08 -0.65 11.72
C GLN A 155 -8.06 -2.03 12.40
N LEU A 156 -6.92 -2.46 12.94
CA LEU A 156 -6.83 -3.74 13.66
C LEU A 156 -7.71 -3.73 14.90
N LYS A 157 -7.72 -2.64 15.67
CA LYS A 157 -8.64 -2.48 16.81
C LYS A 157 -10.11 -2.48 16.39
N ALA A 158 -10.44 -1.85 15.26
CA ALA A 158 -11.80 -1.83 14.74
C ALA A 158 -12.28 -3.22 14.29
N PHE A 159 -11.42 -4.03 13.68
CA PHE A 159 -11.72 -5.43 13.37
C PHE A 159 -11.87 -6.26 14.65
N LYS A 160 -10.96 -6.13 15.62
CA LYS A 160 -11.04 -6.82 16.91
C LYS A 160 -12.34 -6.50 17.66
N ALA A 161 -12.74 -5.24 17.68
CA ALA A 161 -13.96 -4.77 18.33
C ALA A 161 -15.23 -5.01 17.47
N LYS A 162 -15.09 -5.56 16.25
CA LYS A 162 -16.19 -5.76 15.29
C LYS A 162 -16.96 -4.47 14.93
N THR A 163 -16.32 -3.32 15.05
CA THR A 163 -16.86 -2.03 14.56
C THR A 163 -16.53 -1.81 13.10
N ARG A 164 -15.61 -2.60 12.53
CA ARG A 164 -15.36 -2.76 11.11
C ARG A 164 -15.51 -4.22 10.74
N THR A 165 -16.43 -4.54 9.83
CA THR A 165 -16.82 -5.93 9.48
C THR A 165 -16.91 -6.19 7.97
N ASN A 166 -16.42 -5.25 7.15
CA ASN A 166 -16.48 -5.36 5.68
C ASN A 166 -15.33 -6.23 5.10
N ASP A 167 -14.89 -7.24 5.84
CA ASP A 167 -13.74 -8.11 5.57
C ASP A 167 -14.12 -9.57 5.32
N GLY A 168 -15.42 -9.87 5.25
CA GLY A 168 -15.91 -11.25 5.17
C GLY A 168 -15.53 -12.12 6.38
N GLY A 169 -15.19 -11.49 7.52
CA GLY A 169 -14.78 -12.16 8.76
C GLY A 169 -13.30 -12.50 8.84
N SER A 170 -12.52 -12.34 7.77
CA SER A 170 -11.11 -12.75 7.73
C SER A 170 -10.24 -11.95 8.70
N MET A 171 -10.19 -10.62 8.56
CA MET A 171 -9.42 -9.76 9.45
C MET A 171 -10.01 -9.68 10.85
N THR A 172 -11.33 -9.73 10.97
CA THR A 172 -12.04 -9.83 12.25
C THR A 172 -11.58 -11.07 13.02
N SER A 173 -11.47 -12.22 12.36
CA SER A 173 -11.01 -13.47 12.94
C SER A 173 -9.56 -13.35 13.43
N VAL A 174 -8.66 -12.86 12.57
CA VAL A 174 -7.24 -12.66 12.92
C VAL A 174 -7.10 -11.66 14.08
N ALA A 175 -7.72 -10.49 13.98
CA ALA A 175 -7.58 -9.44 14.99
C ALA A 175 -8.15 -9.85 16.36
N SER A 176 -9.16 -10.73 16.40
CA SER A 176 -9.75 -11.22 17.66
C SER A 176 -8.78 -12.05 18.51
N THR A 177 -7.75 -12.65 17.88
CA THR A 177 -6.73 -13.45 18.59
C THR A 177 -5.58 -12.60 19.14
N MET A 178 -5.49 -11.33 18.75
CA MET A 178 -4.38 -10.44 19.13
C MET A 178 -4.69 -9.69 20.43
N SER A 179 -3.70 -9.56 21.32
CA SER A 179 -3.75 -8.59 22.40
C SER A 179 -3.63 -7.16 21.84
N ASP A 180 -3.87 -6.13 22.66
CA ASP A 180 -3.68 -4.75 22.22
C ASP A 180 -2.20 -4.43 22.01
N ASP A 181 -1.29 -5.04 22.78
CA ASP A 181 0.15 -4.93 22.56
C ASP A 181 0.59 -5.61 21.26
N ASP A 182 0.04 -6.78 20.94
CA ASP A 182 0.30 -7.44 19.65
C ASP A 182 -0.09 -6.55 18.47
N ILE A 183 -1.22 -5.86 18.57
CA ILE A 183 -1.68 -4.89 17.54
C ILE A 183 -0.66 -3.77 17.36
N LEU A 184 -0.14 -3.22 18.48
CA LEU A 184 0.87 -2.15 18.43
C LEU A 184 2.18 -2.66 17.83
N ASP A 185 2.62 -3.86 18.19
CA ASP A 185 3.85 -4.45 17.70
C ASP A 185 3.77 -4.80 16.21
N VAL A 186 2.67 -5.43 15.75
CA VAL A 186 2.42 -5.71 14.33
C VAL A 186 2.33 -4.41 13.51
N ALA A 187 1.62 -3.41 14.01
CA ALA A 187 1.51 -2.11 13.33
C ALA A 187 2.89 -1.45 13.20
N ASN A 188 3.74 -1.54 14.24
CA ASN A 188 5.09 -1.01 14.22
C ASN A 188 5.96 -1.69 13.15
N TYR A 189 5.89 -3.01 13.05
CA TYR A 189 6.60 -3.80 12.04
C TYR A 189 6.13 -3.43 10.63
N VAL A 190 4.83 -3.52 10.37
CA VAL A 190 4.25 -3.33 9.03
C VAL A 190 4.41 -1.89 8.52
N ALA A 191 4.28 -0.89 9.40
CA ALA A 191 4.51 0.52 9.04
C ALA A 191 5.97 0.81 8.66
N GLY A 192 6.92 0.01 9.13
CA GLY A 192 8.34 0.13 8.81
C GLY A 192 8.79 -0.58 7.53
N ILE A 193 7.93 -1.30 6.84
CA ILE A 193 8.28 -2.06 5.61
C ILE A 193 8.21 -1.14 4.39
N TYR A 194 9.32 -1.05 3.62
CA TYR A 194 9.42 -0.24 2.38
C TYR A 194 10.10 -1.02 1.26
#